data_6255cd072386410b950c08bbd8dcd60f
#
_entry.id   6255cd072386410b950c08bbd8dcd60f
#
_cell.length_a   1.000
_cell.length_b   1.000
_cell.length_c   1.000
_cell.angle_alpha   90.00
_cell.angle_beta   90.00
_cell.angle_gamma   90.00
#
_symmetry.space_group_name_H-M   'P 1'
#
loop_
_entity.id
_entity.type
_entity.pdbx_description
1 polymer ?
#
loop_
_entity_poly.entity_id
_entity_poly.type
_entity_poly.pdbx_seq_one_letter_code
_entity_poly.pdbx_strand_id
1 'polypeptide(L)'
;MKLETTRFGVIDIREEEVITMPLGMPGFSDQKQFVLLDHKPDSPFQWYQSVQDPSLAFVVTDPFLFKPDYAVNLHKIVEELGWDQDVSGNHLKLYAVVNIPPGSPEKTTANLIGPVLMNLVTHEAVQVIIPDSRYSHKFPLA
;
A
#
# COMPACT_ATOMS: atom_id res chain seq x y z
N MET A 1 -17.66 2.29 -12.95
CA MET A 1 -17.75 3.62 -12.29
C MET A 1 -16.59 4.48 -12.76
N LYS A 2 -16.85 5.75 -12.98
CA LYS A 2 -15.82 6.70 -13.44
C LYS A 2 -15.07 7.27 -12.26
N LEU A 3 -13.74 7.31 -12.35
CA LEU A 3 -12.90 7.92 -11.34
C LEU A 3 -12.05 9.02 -11.96
N GLU A 4 -12.14 10.23 -11.41
CA GLU A 4 -11.30 11.33 -11.82
C GLU A 4 -9.96 11.28 -11.10
N THR A 5 -8.87 11.39 -11.85
CA THR A 5 -7.53 11.46 -11.30
C THR A 5 -6.76 12.58 -11.99
N THR A 6 -5.93 13.27 -11.22
CA THR A 6 -5.05 14.30 -11.78
C THR A 6 -3.98 13.67 -12.65
N ARG A 7 -3.51 12.47 -12.28
CA ARG A 7 -2.37 11.81 -12.91
C ARG A 7 -2.76 11.04 -14.18
N PHE A 8 -3.93 10.40 -14.16
CA PHE A 8 -4.37 9.50 -15.23
C PHE A 8 -5.62 9.97 -15.96
N GLY A 9 -6.13 11.15 -15.63
CA GLY A 9 -7.40 11.63 -16.17
C GLY A 9 -8.57 10.85 -15.61
N VAL A 10 -9.63 10.73 -16.40
CA VAL A 10 -10.81 9.95 -16.02
C VAL A 10 -10.57 8.50 -16.43
N ILE A 11 -10.69 7.61 -15.47
CA ILE A 11 -10.52 6.17 -15.69
C ILE A 11 -11.77 5.41 -15.27
N ASP A 12 -11.96 4.23 -15.84
CA ASP A 12 -13.03 3.32 -15.43
C ASP A 12 -12.51 2.34 -14.41
N ILE A 13 -13.19 2.23 -13.27
CA ILE A 13 -12.89 1.23 -12.25
C ILE A 13 -14.18 0.48 -11.90
N ARG A 14 -14.02 -0.75 -11.39
CA ARG A 14 -15.14 -1.51 -10.86
C ARG A 14 -15.26 -1.25 -9.36
N GLU A 15 -16.47 -1.24 -8.84
CA GLU A 15 -16.69 -1.00 -7.40
C GLU A 15 -15.93 -2.02 -6.55
N GLU A 16 -15.84 -3.27 -7.00
CA GLU A 16 -15.11 -4.31 -6.29
C GLU A 16 -13.60 -4.10 -6.26
N GLU A 17 -13.07 -3.18 -7.06
CA GLU A 17 -11.66 -2.82 -7.02
C GLU A 17 -11.33 -1.80 -5.93
N VAL A 18 -12.34 -1.15 -5.36
CA VAL A 18 -12.14 -0.14 -4.32
C VAL A 18 -11.69 -0.80 -3.03
N ILE A 19 -10.61 -0.26 -2.47
CA ILE A 19 -10.03 -0.72 -1.21
C ILE A 19 -10.43 0.27 -0.12
N THR A 20 -10.99 -0.22 0.98
CA THR A 20 -11.43 0.61 2.09
C THR A 20 -10.39 0.57 3.20
N MET A 21 -9.98 1.75 3.65
CA MET A 21 -9.11 1.93 4.80
C MET A 21 -9.89 2.64 5.90
N PRO A 22 -10.51 1.92 6.83
CA PRO A 22 -11.36 2.55 7.85
C PRO A 22 -10.66 3.62 8.68
N LEU A 23 -9.35 3.49 8.87
CA LEU A 23 -8.54 4.45 9.62
C LEU A 23 -7.82 5.46 8.72
N GLY A 24 -7.97 5.32 7.41
CA GLY A 24 -7.25 6.15 6.43
C GLY A 24 -5.76 5.90 6.42
N MET A 25 -5.03 6.73 5.67
CA MET A 25 -3.58 6.74 5.68
C MET A 25 -3.08 7.77 6.69
N PRO A 26 -1.96 7.54 7.38
CA PRO A 26 -1.39 8.51 8.31
C PRO A 26 -1.18 9.87 7.65
N GLY A 27 -1.66 10.93 8.31
CA GLY A 27 -1.66 12.27 7.74
C GLY A 27 -2.82 12.55 6.79
N PHE A 28 -3.60 11.51 6.43
CA PHE A 28 -4.72 11.60 5.50
C PHE A 28 -5.88 10.74 6.02
N SER A 29 -6.24 10.92 7.28
CA SER A 29 -7.24 10.07 7.96
C SER A 29 -8.65 10.19 7.38
N ASP A 30 -8.93 11.25 6.63
CA ASP A 30 -10.18 11.45 5.92
C ASP A 30 -10.22 10.76 4.56
N GLN A 31 -9.11 10.24 4.09
CA GLN A 31 -9.00 9.52 2.81
C GLN A 31 -9.12 8.02 3.07
N LYS A 32 -10.31 7.47 2.83
CA LYS A 32 -10.64 6.10 3.27
C LYS A 32 -10.89 5.12 2.13
N GLN A 33 -10.80 5.57 0.89
CA GLN A 33 -11.01 4.71 -0.27
C GLN A 33 -9.93 4.93 -1.30
N PHE A 34 -9.37 3.82 -1.79
CA PHE A 34 -8.26 3.83 -2.73
C PHE A 34 -8.46 2.75 -3.79
N VAL A 35 -7.75 2.89 -4.90
CA VAL A 35 -7.61 1.83 -5.90
C VAL A 35 -6.13 1.66 -6.25
N LEU A 36 -5.74 0.43 -6.58
CA LEU A 36 -4.40 0.13 -7.08
C LEU A 36 -4.39 0.25 -8.60
N LEU A 37 -3.43 0.99 -9.12
CA LEU A 37 -3.26 1.19 -10.56
C LEU A 37 -1.83 0.83 -10.93
N ASP A 38 -1.66 0.08 -12.00
CA ASP A 38 -0.33 -0.27 -12.49
C ASP A 38 0.38 0.95 -13.05
N HIS A 39 1.67 1.08 -12.75
CA HIS A 39 2.49 2.16 -13.27
C HIS A 39 2.90 1.87 -14.72
N LYS A 40 3.54 0.74 -14.93
CA LYS A 40 3.97 0.22 -16.24
C LYS A 40 3.96 -1.30 -16.18
N PRO A 41 3.82 -2.00 -17.32
CA PRO A 41 3.71 -3.47 -17.33
C PRO A 41 4.78 -4.21 -16.55
N ASP A 42 6.03 -3.79 -16.63
CA ASP A 42 7.15 -4.49 -15.97
C ASP A 42 7.69 -3.75 -14.75
N SER A 43 6.96 -2.75 -14.26
CA SER A 43 7.39 -1.98 -13.11
C SER A 43 7.08 -2.70 -11.79
N PRO A 44 7.99 -2.67 -10.81
CA PRO A 44 7.70 -3.18 -9.46
C PRO A 44 6.80 -2.22 -8.66
N PHE A 45 6.46 -1.07 -9.22
CA PHE A 45 5.69 -0.03 -8.54
C PHE A 45 4.26 0.03 -9.04
N GLN A 46 3.36 0.38 -8.12
CA GLN A 46 1.96 0.64 -8.42
C GLN A 46 1.56 1.98 -7.81
N TRP A 47 0.48 2.55 -8.31
CA TRP A 47 -0.11 3.75 -7.74
C TRP A 47 -1.27 3.36 -6.82
N TYR A 48 -1.30 3.93 -5.64
CA TYR A 48 -2.39 3.78 -4.69
C TYR A 48 -3.15 5.10 -4.70
N GLN A 49 -4.16 5.16 -5.56
CA GLN A 49 -4.88 6.39 -5.89
C GLN A 49 -6.09 6.55 -4.97
N SER A 50 -6.22 7.74 -4.37
CA SER A 50 -7.42 8.08 -3.61
C SER A 50 -8.64 8.17 -4.54
N VAL A 51 -9.75 7.61 -4.10
CA VAL A 51 -11.03 7.74 -4.79
C VAL A 51 -11.67 9.10 -4.50
N GLN A 52 -11.41 9.66 -3.31
CA GLN A 52 -12.03 10.89 -2.84
C GLN A 52 -11.28 12.15 -3.29
N ASP A 53 -9.95 12.06 -3.40
CA ASP A 53 -9.11 13.19 -3.80
C ASP A 53 -8.38 12.85 -5.09
N PRO A 54 -8.75 13.47 -6.22
CA PRO A 54 -8.13 13.18 -7.52
C PRO A 54 -6.63 13.43 -7.56
N SER A 55 -6.11 14.32 -6.72
CA SER A 55 -4.69 14.68 -6.73
C SER A 55 -3.85 13.82 -5.81
N LEU A 56 -4.45 12.97 -4.98
CA LEU A 56 -3.72 12.19 -3.99
C LEU A 56 -3.47 10.77 -4.47
N ALA A 57 -2.21 10.42 -4.62
CA ALA A 57 -1.79 9.05 -4.94
C ALA A 57 -0.46 8.77 -4.28
N PHE A 58 -0.32 7.57 -3.75
CA PHE A 58 0.92 7.08 -3.18
C PHE A 58 1.54 6.08 -4.14
N VAL A 59 2.88 6.04 -4.19
CA VAL A 59 3.59 4.96 -4.88
C VAL A 59 3.78 3.83 -3.87
N VAL A 60 3.44 2.61 -4.26
CA VAL A 60 3.59 1.44 -3.41
C VAL A 60 4.30 0.33 -4.16
N THR A 61 4.91 -0.59 -3.42
CA THR A 61 5.58 -1.76 -3.99
C THR A 61 5.47 -2.95 -3.05
N ASP A 62 5.70 -4.13 -3.60
CA ASP A 62 5.86 -5.35 -2.81
C ASP A 62 7.25 -5.31 -2.15
N PRO A 63 7.33 -5.18 -0.82
CA PRO A 63 8.62 -5.04 -0.14
C PRO A 63 9.52 -6.27 -0.28
N PHE A 64 8.95 -7.45 -0.51
CA PHE A 64 9.73 -8.69 -0.64
C PHE A 64 10.56 -8.72 -1.94
N LEU A 65 10.24 -7.87 -2.91
CA LEU A 65 11.04 -7.74 -4.13
C LEU A 65 12.41 -7.11 -3.84
N PHE A 66 12.50 -6.29 -2.81
CA PHE A 66 13.72 -5.54 -2.47
C PHE A 66 14.39 -6.07 -1.20
N LYS A 67 13.63 -6.72 -0.33
CA LYS A 67 14.12 -7.31 0.91
C LYS A 67 13.43 -8.65 1.12
N PRO A 68 13.95 -9.71 0.49
CA PRO A 68 13.31 -11.03 0.53
C PRO A 68 13.17 -11.62 1.95
N ASP A 69 14.04 -11.24 2.87
CA ASP A 69 14.00 -11.69 4.25
C ASP A 69 13.15 -10.80 5.17
N TYR A 70 12.38 -9.89 4.57
CA TYR A 70 11.46 -9.04 5.34
C TYR A 70 10.46 -9.91 6.10
N ALA A 71 10.40 -9.76 7.41
CA ALA A 71 9.59 -10.61 8.27
C ALA A 71 8.58 -9.78 9.06
N VAL A 72 7.31 -10.15 8.96
CA VAL A 72 6.21 -9.51 9.68
C VAL A 72 5.35 -10.59 10.29
N ASN A 73 5.01 -10.47 11.57
CA ASN A 73 4.13 -11.41 12.23
C ASN A 73 2.67 -11.12 11.88
N LEU A 74 2.21 -11.68 10.77
CA LEU A 74 0.85 -11.46 10.27
C LEU A 74 -0.22 -12.06 11.19
N HIS A 75 0.06 -13.17 11.85
CA HIS A 75 -0.89 -13.79 12.78
C HIS A 75 -1.32 -12.85 13.88
N LYS A 76 -0.34 -12.21 14.51
CA LYS A 76 -0.62 -11.27 15.60
C LYS A 76 -1.42 -10.06 15.11
N ILE A 77 -1.06 -9.53 13.96
CA ILE A 77 -1.73 -8.38 13.37
C ILE A 77 -3.18 -8.71 13.01
N VAL A 78 -3.40 -9.84 12.37
CA VAL A 78 -4.74 -10.29 11.97
C VAL A 78 -5.62 -10.52 13.19
N GLU A 79 -5.06 -11.10 14.24
CA GLU A 79 -5.77 -11.30 15.50
C GLU A 79 -6.19 -9.97 16.14
N GLU A 80 -5.27 -9.01 16.20
CA GLU A 80 -5.55 -7.67 16.74
C GLU A 80 -6.59 -6.90 15.94
N LEU A 81 -6.64 -7.12 14.62
CA LEU A 81 -7.61 -6.47 13.74
C LEU A 81 -8.98 -7.14 13.78
N GLY A 82 -9.08 -8.33 14.35
CA GLY A 82 -10.32 -9.10 14.33
C GLY A 82 -10.67 -9.64 12.95
N TRP A 83 -9.70 -9.75 12.06
CA TRP A 83 -9.92 -10.33 10.74
C TRP A 83 -10.07 -11.85 10.84
N ASP A 84 -10.63 -12.46 9.78
CA ASP A 84 -10.82 -13.90 9.73
C ASP A 84 -9.50 -14.63 10.00
N GLN A 85 -9.59 -15.70 10.79
CA GLN A 85 -8.45 -16.49 11.23
C GLN A 85 -7.76 -17.25 10.11
N ASP A 86 -8.31 -17.26 8.92
CA ASP A 86 -7.68 -17.95 7.80
C ASP A 86 -6.52 -17.12 7.27
N VAL A 87 -5.39 -17.24 7.93
CA VAL A 87 -4.13 -16.59 7.54
C VAL A 87 -3.30 -17.52 6.65
N SER A 88 -3.95 -18.18 5.69
CA SER A 88 -3.22 -19.00 4.72
C SER A 88 -2.18 -18.20 3.93
N GLY A 89 -2.24 -16.88 4.01
CA GLY A 89 -1.31 -15.98 3.36
C GLY A 89 -1.68 -15.64 1.93
N ASN A 90 -2.58 -16.40 1.33
CA ASN A 90 -2.92 -16.23 -0.09
C ASN A 90 -3.80 -15.01 -0.37
N HIS A 91 -4.50 -14.51 0.65
CA HIS A 91 -5.40 -13.36 0.50
C HIS A 91 -4.92 -12.12 1.27
N LEU A 92 -3.75 -12.19 1.87
CA LEU A 92 -3.14 -11.05 2.55
C LEU A 92 -1.91 -10.60 1.78
N LYS A 93 -1.76 -9.31 1.58
CA LYS A 93 -0.61 -8.75 0.89
C LYS A 93 -0.10 -7.51 1.59
N LEU A 94 1.22 -7.39 1.65
CA LEU A 94 1.89 -6.20 2.19
C LEU A 94 2.35 -5.31 1.05
N TYR A 95 2.14 -4.01 1.22
CA TYR A 95 2.66 -2.98 0.34
C TYR A 95 3.47 -1.98 1.14
N ALA A 96 4.64 -1.65 0.66
CA ALA A 96 5.45 -0.59 1.25
C ALA A 96 5.21 0.71 0.49
N VAL A 97 5.03 1.80 1.20
CA VAL A 97 4.94 3.13 0.58
C VAL A 97 6.33 3.58 0.19
N VAL A 98 6.46 4.06 -1.03
CA VAL A 98 7.73 4.43 -1.65
C VAL A 98 7.82 5.95 -1.75
N ASN A 99 8.99 6.50 -1.42
CA ASN A 99 9.30 7.90 -1.63
C ASN A 99 10.32 8.02 -2.75
N ILE A 100 9.94 8.71 -3.82
CA ILE A 100 10.82 8.98 -4.95
C ILE A 100 11.12 10.47 -4.94
N PRO A 101 12.34 10.90 -4.48
CA PRO A 101 12.66 12.31 -4.41
C PRO A 101 12.70 12.94 -5.80
N PRO A 102 12.06 14.10 -6.00
CA PRO A 102 12.10 14.78 -7.29
C PRO A 102 13.55 15.11 -7.71
N GLY A 103 13.90 14.74 -8.94
CA GLY A 103 15.23 14.98 -9.46
C GLY A 103 16.34 14.04 -8.97
N SER A 104 16.01 13.11 -8.06
CA SER A 104 16.99 12.19 -7.48
C SER A 104 16.40 10.79 -7.34
N PRO A 105 15.96 10.15 -8.44
CA PRO A 105 15.32 8.82 -8.34
C PRO A 105 16.26 7.74 -7.81
N GLU A 106 17.56 7.96 -7.86
CA GLU A 106 18.53 7.03 -7.27
C GLU A 106 18.49 7.02 -5.74
N LYS A 107 17.79 8.00 -5.13
CA LYS A 107 17.59 8.07 -3.69
C LYS A 107 16.22 7.55 -3.26
N THR A 108 15.55 6.79 -4.10
CA THR A 108 14.24 6.19 -3.82
C THR A 108 14.33 5.27 -2.60
N THR A 109 13.37 5.41 -1.70
CA THR A 109 13.31 4.61 -0.47
C THR A 109 11.90 4.06 -0.25
N ALA A 110 11.81 2.99 0.55
CA ALA A 110 10.53 2.42 0.97
C ALA A 110 10.43 2.40 2.49
N ASN A 111 9.22 2.60 2.99
CA ASN A 111 8.95 2.54 4.42
C ASN A 111 8.66 1.09 4.83
N LEU A 112 9.63 0.43 5.46
CA LEU A 112 9.48 -0.95 5.93
C LEU A 112 8.95 -1.03 7.36
N ILE A 113 8.83 0.10 8.06
CA ILE A 113 8.29 0.14 9.42
C ILE A 113 6.77 0.25 9.41
N GLY A 114 6.21 0.89 8.39
CA GLY A 114 4.77 1.14 8.31
C GLY A 114 4.16 0.65 7.01
N PRO A 115 4.22 -0.67 6.71
CA PRO A 115 3.59 -1.18 5.49
C PRO A 115 2.07 -1.15 5.59
N VAL A 116 1.42 -1.19 4.42
CA VAL A 116 -0.02 -1.36 4.32
C VAL A 116 -0.33 -2.84 4.16
N LEU A 117 -1.12 -3.38 5.08
CA LEU A 117 -1.60 -4.75 4.99
C LEU A 117 -2.98 -4.75 4.34
N MET A 118 -3.11 -5.47 3.26
CA MET A 118 -4.33 -5.52 2.46
C MET A 118 -4.93 -6.92 2.49
N ASN A 119 -6.25 -6.98 2.76
CA ASN A 119 -7.03 -8.20 2.64
C ASN A 119 -7.68 -8.22 1.26
N LEU A 120 -7.25 -9.14 0.40
CA LEU A 120 -7.71 -9.20 -0.99
C LEU A 120 -9.11 -9.78 -1.13
N VAL A 121 -9.64 -10.42 -0.08
CA VAL A 121 -11.01 -10.97 -0.08
C VAL A 121 -12.02 -9.89 0.31
N THR A 122 -11.75 -9.16 1.37
CA THR A 122 -12.66 -8.13 1.88
C THR A 122 -12.42 -6.76 1.27
N HIS A 123 -11.27 -6.56 0.62
CA HIS A 123 -10.80 -5.27 0.10
C HIS A 123 -10.70 -4.21 1.19
N GLU A 124 -10.30 -4.64 2.38
CA GLU A 124 -9.95 -3.75 3.47
C GLU A 124 -8.44 -3.68 3.62
N ALA A 125 -7.93 -2.53 4.00
CA ALA A 125 -6.51 -2.35 4.23
C ALA A 125 -6.27 -1.47 5.45
N VAL A 126 -5.09 -1.63 6.05
CA VAL A 126 -4.69 -0.86 7.21
C VAL A 126 -3.17 -0.70 7.19
N GLN A 127 -2.68 0.46 7.62
CA GLN A 127 -1.26 0.60 7.85
C GLN A 127 -0.93 -0.02 9.20
N VAL A 128 0.06 -0.90 9.20
CA VAL A 128 0.55 -1.53 10.44
C VAL A 128 1.92 -0.94 10.80
N ILE A 129 2.20 -0.86 12.10
CA ILE A 129 3.49 -0.37 12.57
C ILE A 129 4.30 -1.56 13.08
N ILE A 130 5.50 -1.71 12.55
CA ILE A 130 6.41 -2.79 12.91
C ILE A 130 7.49 -2.23 13.82
N PRO A 131 7.43 -2.50 15.14
CA PRO A 131 8.40 -1.96 16.09
C PRO A 131 9.69 -2.81 16.10
N ASP A 132 10.34 -2.94 14.95
CA ASP A 132 11.54 -3.75 14.81
C ASP A 132 12.69 -2.87 14.32
N SER A 133 13.73 -2.74 15.14
CA SER A 133 14.86 -1.89 14.83
C SER A 133 15.71 -2.35 13.65
N ARG A 134 15.46 -3.55 13.14
CA ARG A 134 16.12 -4.04 11.93
C ARG A 134 15.63 -3.35 10.67
N TYR A 135 14.46 -2.71 10.72
CA TYR A 135 13.84 -2.10 9.56
C TYR A 135 13.89 -0.59 9.64
N SER A 136 13.84 0.05 8.48
CA SER A 136 13.92 1.50 8.33
C SER A 136 12.69 2.03 7.61
N HIS A 137 12.29 3.26 7.93
CA HIS A 137 11.26 3.97 7.17
C HIS A 137 11.82 4.55 5.86
N LYS A 138 13.13 4.47 5.65
CA LYS A 138 13.83 4.95 4.45
C LYS A 138 14.78 3.87 3.90
N PHE A 139 14.25 2.67 3.71
CA PHE A 139 15.04 1.58 3.15
C PHE A 139 15.37 1.87 1.68
N PRO A 140 16.66 1.93 1.29
CA PRO A 140 17.03 2.23 -0.09
C PRO A 140 16.60 1.14 -1.07
N LEU A 141 16.03 1.55 -2.21
CA LEU A 141 15.61 0.62 -3.26
C LEU A 141 16.58 0.60 -4.44
N ALA A 142 17.54 1.50 -4.46
CA ALA A 142 18.53 1.56 -5.53
C ALA A 142 19.85 0.95 -5.11
#